data_3a6acb72fb72ec1344153c37c5b19dc4
#
_entry.id   3a6acb72fb72ec1344153c37c5b19dc4
#
_cell.length_a   1.000
_cell.length_b   1.000
_cell.length_c   1.000
_cell.angle_alpha   90.00
_cell.angle_beta   90.00
_cell.angle_gamma   90.00
#
_symmetry.space_group_name_H-M   'P 1'
#
loop_
_entity.id
_entity.type
_entity.pdbx_description
1 polymer ?
#
loop_
_entity_poly.entity_id
_entity_poly.type
_entity_poly.pdbx_seq_one_letter_code
_entity_poly.pdbx_strand_id
1 'polypeptide(L)'
;MEVGLRFGVPAVAAGCLAVLVSAGLSTTPAVWSPVSPWAVAAVVWAGQLWHIGRQTGRAELGERPVRYLFGIANTLSLLRSGLYSVVAGLAVAAPTAMVVWLPGLCYGVGIVLDTLDGTVARTVGQETALGERLDMAVDTAGFVAAPVVAVCWGLLPPWYLLLSVARYAFLGAGWLRRARDLPVFERPDSDLGKYLAGVQMGFLTAVLLPVVPTGLGWRLAPIILAPSLAVFGRDILAINGLYPPNCGTDAAGHSDDA
;
A
#
# COMPACT_ATOMS: atom_id res chain seq x y z
N MET A 1 -26.65 -0.53 13.58
CA MET A 1 -26.13 -1.67 14.34
C MET A 1 -25.56 -2.76 13.41
N GLU A 2 -26.19 -3.08 12.28
CA GLU A 2 -25.65 -4.05 11.30
C GLU A 2 -24.35 -3.62 10.63
N VAL A 3 -24.11 -2.33 10.42
CA VAL A 3 -22.88 -1.78 9.83
C VAL A 3 -21.66 -2.11 10.69
N GLY A 4 -21.78 -1.89 12.00
CA GLY A 4 -20.70 -2.17 12.94
C GLY A 4 -20.34 -3.66 13.01
N LEU A 5 -21.32 -4.54 12.87
CA LEU A 5 -21.11 -6.00 12.95
C LEU A 5 -20.40 -6.54 11.69
N ARG A 6 -20.78 -6.05 10.50
CA ARG A 6 -20.22 -6.51 9.21
C ARG A 6 -18.81 -5.98 8.94
N PHE A 7 -18.50 -4.81 9.47
CA PHE A 7 -17.13 -4.28 9.49
C PHE A 7 -16.30 -4.90 10.62
N GLY A 8 -16.90 -5.06 11.79
CA GLY A 8 -16.22 -5.54 12.98
C GLY A 8 -15.67 -6.96 12.83
N VAL A 9 -16.40 -7.86 12.20
CA VAL A 9 -15.97 -9.28 12.10
C VAL A 9 -14.70 -9.45 11.28
N PRO A 10 -14.59 -8.99 10.01
CA PRO A 10 -13.33 -9.14 9.26
C PRO A 10 -12.20 -8.28 9.83
N ALA A 11 -12.50 -7.10 10.38
CA ALA A 11 -11.51 -6.26 11.02
C ALA A 11 -10.96 -6.91 12.30
N VAL A 12 -11.81 -7.48 13.14
CA VAL A 12 -11.40 -8.24 14.33
C VAL A 12 -10.64 -9.50 13.91
N ALA A 13 -11.08 -10.23 12.88
CA ALA A 13 -10.39 -11.42 12.39
C ALA A 13 -8.97 -11.09 11.88
N ALA A 14 -8.82 -10.03 11.09
CA ALA A 14 -7.52 -9.56 10.63
C ALA A 14 -6.63 -9.09 11.79
N GLY A 15 -7.21 -8.40 12.78
CA GLY A 15 -6.50 -7.99 13.98
C GLY A 15 -6.09 -9.15 14.86
N CYS A 16 -6.97 -10.12 15.05
CA CYS A 16 -6.64 -11.36 15.78
C CYS A 16 -5.52 -12.12 15.08
N LEU A 17 -5.56 -12.24 13.74
CA LEU A 17 -4.50 -12.87 12.97
C LEU A 17 -3.17 -12.12 13.14
N ALA A 18 -3.18 -10.79 13.02
CA ALA A 18 -1.99 -9.97 13.21
C ALA A 18 -1.43 -10.10 14.63
N VAL A 19 -2.30 -10.12 15.65
CA VAL A 19 -1.90 -10.30 17.05
C VAL A 19 -1.39 -11.70 17.31
N LEU A 20 -2.05 -12.76 16.79
CA LEU A 20 -1.62 -14.15 16.98
C LEU A 20 -0.27 -14.43 16.33
N VAL A 21 -0.07 -13.97 15.08
CA VAL A 21 1.22 -14.11 14.39
C VAL A 21 2.30 -13.35 15.15
N SER A 22 2.00 -12.13 15.61
CA SER A 22 2.97 -11.30 16.33
C SER A 22 3.22 -11.78 17.76
N ALA A 23 2.22 -12.38 18.42
CA ALA A 23 2.40 -13.01 19.75
C ALA A 23 3.25 -14.27 19.67
N GLY A 24 3.08 -15.09 18.61
CA GLY A 24 3.98 -16.21 18.33
C GLY A 24 5.44 -15.79 18.13
N LEU A 25 5.67 -14.56 17.63
CA LEU A 25 7.00 -13.97 17.46
C LEU A 25 7.58 -13.41 18.76
N SER A 26 6.75 -12.97 19.70
CA SER A 26 7.21 -12.39 20.98
C SER A 26 7.80 -13.45 21.94
N THR A 27 7.61 -14.73 21.66
CA THR A 27 8.25 -15.83 22.39
C THR A 27 9.69 -16.06 21.96
N THR A 28 10.17 -15.41 20.88
CA THR A 28 11.56 -15.50 20.43
C THR A 28 12.41 -14.43 21.11
N PRO A 29 13.57 -14.78 21.73
CA PRO A 29 14.38 -13.87 22.55
C PRO A 29 15.15 -12.81 21.75
N ALA A 30 14.93 -12.70 20.44
CA ALA A 30 15.70 -11.82 19.57
C ALA A 30 14.89 -10.61 19.11
N VAL A 31 14.78 -9.62 19.99
CA VAL A 31 14.21 -8.30 19.67
C VAL A 31 15.35 -7.28 19.72
N TRP A 32 15.53 -6.49 18.65
CA TRP A 32 16.57 -5.44 18.59
C TRP A 32 16.19 -4.20 19.41
N SER A 33 14.93 -4.12 19.82
CA SER A 33 14.32 -2.99 20.47
C SER A 33 13.53 -3.42 21.70
N PRO A 34 13.43 -2.58 22.75
CA PRO A 34 12.53 -2.84 23.85
C PRO A 34 11.05 -2.84 23.43
N VAL A 35 10.76 -2.43 22.21
CA VAL A 35 9.39 -2.38 21.66
C VAL A 35 9.04 -3.74 21.07
N SER A 36 7.93 -4.28 21.50
CA SER A 36 7.43 -5.56 21.03
C SER A 36 6.91 -5.47 19.57
N PRO A 37 7.26 -6.43 18.69
CA PRO A 37 6.76 -6.48 17.31
C PRO A 37 5.23 -6.43 17.19
N TRP A 38 4.51 -7.13 18.12
CA TRP A 38 3.05 -7.11 18.12
C TRP A 38 2.47 -5.73 18.46
N ALA A 39 3.15 -4.96 19.34
CA ALA A 39 2.70 -3.60 19.68
C ALA A 39 2.81 -2.67 18.45
N VAL A 40 3.93 -2.76 17.70
CA VAL A 40 4.08 -2.00 16.45
C VAL A 40 3.02 -2.41 15.43
N ALA A 41 2.81 -3.71 15.23
CA ALA A 41 1.78 -4.21 14.33
C ALA A 41 0.38 -3.71 14.72
N ALA A 42 0.03 -3.76 16.01
CA ALA A 42 -1.25 -3.31 16.52
C ALA A 42 -1.46 -1.80 16.33
N VAL A 43 -0.43 -0.99 16.58
CA VAL A 43 -0.49 0.47 16.38
C VAL A 43 -0.66 0.82 14.91
N VAL A 44 0.12 0.18 14.03
CA VAL A 44 0.01 0.41 12.57
C VAL A 44 -1.38 0.01 12.08
N TRP A 45 -1.87 -1.15 12.50
CA TRP A 45 -3.18 -1.62 12.10
C TRP A 45 -4.33 -0.75 12.64
N ALA A 46 -4.27 -0.35 13.91
CA ALA A 46 -5.24 0.57 14.50
C ALA A 46 -5.22 1.93 13.79
N GLY A 47 -4.04 2.43 13.42
CA GLY A 47 -3.88 3.65 12.63
C GLY A 47 -4.52 3.56 11.25
N GLN A 48 -4.36 2.43 10.56
CA GLN A 48 -5.03 2.18 9.27
C GLN A 48 -6.55 2.14 9.43
N LEU A 49 -7.07 1.38 10.41
CA LEU A 49 -8.51 1.31 10.67
C LEU A 49 -9.11 2.68 11.04
N TRP A 50 -8.40 3.46 11.85
CA TRP A 50 -8.82 4.80 12.21
C TRP A 50 -8.87 5.74 11.00
N HIS A 51 -7.84 5.68 10.13
CA HIS A 51 -7.81 6.44 8.89
C HIS A 51 -8.97 6.08 7.98
N ILE A 52 -9.25 4.79 7.80
CA ILE A 52 -10.35 4.27 7.01
C ILE A 52 -11.70 4.70 7.63
N GLY A 53 -11.86 4.56 8.94
CA GLY A 53 -13.09 4.96 9.64
C GLY A 53 -13.40 6.44 9.50
N ARG A 54 -12.38 7.31 9.52
CA ARG A 54 -12.55 8.76 9.25
C ARG A 54 -12.99 9.06 7.82
N GLN A 55 -12.52 8.29 6.86
CA GLN A 55 -12.91 8.46 5.47
C GLN A 55 -14.32 7.92 5.19
N THR A 56 -14.71 6.83 5.85
CA THR A 56 -16.05 6.26 5.74
C THR A 56 -17.13 7.20 6.28
N GLY A 57 -16.87 7.93 7.35
CA GLY A 57 -17.79 8.91 7.91
C GLY A 57 -17.98 10.18 7.06
N ARG A 58 -17.12 10.39 6.05
CA ARG A 58 -17.21 11.49 5.09
C ARG A 58 -17.73 11.08 3.71
N ALA A 59 -17.68 9.80 3.42
CA ALA A 59 -18.18 9.25 2.16
C ALA A 59 -19.69 9.05 2.28
N GLU A 60 -20.41 9.54 1.29
CA GLU A 60 -21.83 9.42 1.01
C GLU A 60 -22.44 8.06 1.44
N LEU A 61 -22.77 7.94 2.71
CA LEU A 61 -23.56 6.84 3.26
C LEU A 61 -25.04 6.90 2.79
N GLY A 62 -25.36 7.92 1.96
CA GLY A 62 -26.74 8.31 1.65
C GLY A 62 -27.47 7.45 0.61
N GLU A 63 -26.80 6.73 -0.29
CA GLU A 63 -27.49 6.20 -1.47
C GLU A 63 -27.34 4.68 -1.74
N ARG A 64 -26.49 3.95 -1.03
CA ARG A 64 -26.34 2.51 -1.25
C ARG A 64 -26.45 1.69 0.03
N PRO A 65 -27.13 0.55 0.00
CA PRO A 65 -27.26 -0.32 1.17
C PRO A 65 -25.87 -0.73 1.69
N VAL A 66 -25.66 -0.62 2.99
CA VAL A 66 -24.40 -0.89 3.69
C VAL A 66 -23.77 -2.25 3.35
N ARG A 67 -24.58 -3.23 2.95
CA ARG A 67 -24.10 -4.55 2.53
C ARG A 67 -23.15 -4.51 1.32
N TYR A 68 -23.22 -3.47 0.48
CA TYR A 68 -22.34 -3.28 -0.68
C TYR A 68 -21.02 -2.60 -0.30
N LEU A 69 -20.98 -1.91 0.85
CA LEU A 69 -19.76 -1.27 1.36
C LEU A 69 -18.75 -2.30 1.91
N PHE A 70 -19.22 -3.50 2.28
CA PHE A 70 -18.41 -4.56 2.87
C PHE A 70 -18.51 -5.86 2.06
N GLY A 71 -18.35 -5.74 0.75
CA GLY A 71 -18.23 -6.87 -0.16
C GLY A 71 -16.93 -7.66 0.05
N ILE A 72 -16.80 -8.75 -0.69
CA ILE A 72 -15.63 -9.66 -0.63
C ILE A 72 -14.34 -8.86 -0.89
N ALA A 73 -14.33 -7.95 -1.87
CA ALA A 73 -13.17 -7.11 -2.19
C ALA A 73 -12.65 -6.32 -0.96
N ASN A 74 -13.54 -5.58 -0.28
CA ASN A 74 -13.14 -4.79 0.89
C ASN A 74 -12.68 -5.67 2.07
N THR A 75 -13.18 -6.90 2.17
CA THR A 75 -12.70 -7.87 3.16
C THR A 75 -11.27 -8.31 2.85
N LEU A 76 -10.95 -8.56 1.58
CA LEU A 76 -9.60 -8.91 1.13
C LEU A 76 -8.62 -7.74 1.39
N SER A 77 -9.01 -6.51 1.09
CA SER A 77 -8.20 -5.32 1.40
C SER A 77 -7.94 -5.15 2.90
N LEU A 78 -8.93 -5.43 3.77
CA LEU A 78 -8.74 -5.42 5.23
C LEU A 78 -7.79 -6.53 5.70
N LEU A 79 -7.88 -7.72 5.12
CA LEU A 79 -6.97 -8.81 5.43
C LEU A 79 -5.53 -8.44 5.04
N ARG A 80 -5.35 -7.82 3.87
CA ARG A 80 -4.08 -7.29 3.39
C ARG A 80 -3.51 -6.21 4.32
N SER A 81 -4.37 -5.31 4.83
CA SER A 81 -4.01 -4.33 5.86
C SER A 81 -3.41 -4.99 7.11
N GLY A 82 -4.02 -6.09 7.59
CA GLY A 82 -3.49 -6.88 8.70
C GLY A 82 -2.10 -7.47 8.40
N LEU A 83 -1.93 -8.08 7.22
CA LEU A 83 -0.64 -8.65 6.79
C LEU A 83 0.46 -7.59 6.72
N TYR A 84 0.20 -6.42 6.16
CA TYR A 84 1.17 -5.33 6.09
C TYR A 84 1.49 -4.73 7.46
N SER A 85 0.54 -4.77 8.40
CA SER A 85 0.81 -4.40 9.80
C SER A 85 1.74 -5.39 10.49
N VAL A 86 1.60 -6.70 10.21
CA VAL A 86 2.56 -7.72 10.66
C VAL A 86 3.95 -7.43 10.08
N VAL A 87 4.04 -7.16 8.77
CA VAL A 87 5.31 -6.78 8.14
C VAL A 87 5.93 -5.59 8.86
N ALA A 88 5.16 -4.52 9.13
CA ALA A 88 5.66 -3.36 9.86
C ALA A 88 6.19 -3.73 11.26
N GLY A 89 5.50 -4.62 11.98
CA GLY A 89 5.94 -5.11 13.29
C GLY A 89 7.29 -5.84 13.24
N LEU A 90 7.56 -6.54 12.13
CA LEU A 90 8.83 -7.25 11.96
C LEU A 90 10.05 -6.33 11.81
N ALA A 91 9.86 -5.04 11.58
CA ALA A 91 10.98 -4.07 11.55
C ALA A 91 11.79 -4.04 12.85
N VAL A 92 11.16 -4.34 13.99
CA VAL A 92 11.81 -4.38 15.31
C VAL A 92 12.16 -5.79 15.79
N ALA A 93 11.88 -6.82 14.99
CA ALA A 93 12.21 -8.21 15.25
C ALA A 93 13.55 -8.59 14.62
N ALA A 94 14.30 -9.50 15.27
CA ALA A 94 15.51 -10.04 14.66
C ALA A 94 15.18 -11.13 13.62
N PRO A 95 15.93 -11.21 12.51
CA PRO A 95 15.74 -12.23 11.48
C PRO A 95 16.28 -13.59 11.94
N THR A 96 15.52 -14.31 12.76
CA THR A 96 15.82 -15.70 13.13
C THR A 96 15.38 -16.68 12.04
N ALA A 97 15.85 -17.93 12.08
CA ALA A 97 15.61 -18.92 11.02
C ALA A 97 14.14 -19.11 10.61
N MET A 98 13.20 -18.96 11.55
CA MET A 98 11.75 -19.03 11.27
C MET A 98 11.17 -17.67 10.86
N VAL A 99 11.62 -16.60 11.51
CA VAL A 99 11.08 -15.24 11.33
C VAL A 99 11.47 -14.66 9.98
N VAL A 100 12.62 -15.05 9.44
CA VAL A 100 13.18 -14.52 8.18
C VAL A 100 12.27 -14.70 6.96
N TRP A 101 11.36 -15.68 6.97
CA TRP A 101 10.42 -15.94 5.90
C TRP A 101 9.15 -15.08 5.96
N LEU A 102 8.79 -14.63 7.17
CA LEU A 102 7.47 -14.01 7.42
C LEU A 102 7.24 -12.73 6.65
N PRO A 103 8.16 -11.74 6.60
CA PRO A 103 7.87 -10.50 5.91
C PRO A 103 7.65 -10.71 4.42
N GLY A 104 8.44 -11.57 3.77
CA GLY A 104 8.28 -11.90 2.35
C GLY A 104 6.99 -12.66 2.07
N LEU A 105 6.62 -13.62 2.92
CA LEU A 105 5.36 -14.35 2.79
C LEU A 105 4.15 -13.44 3.03
N CYS A 106 4.13 -12.67 4.11
CA CYS A 106 3.02 -11.77 4.41
C CYS A 106 2.86 -10.71 3.31
N TYR A 107 3.97 -10.14 2.82
CA TYR A 107 3.94 -9.13 1.78
C TYR A 107 3.50 -9.73 0.43
N GLY A 108 4.06 -10.89 0.04
CA GLY A 108 3.70 -11.59 -1.20
C GLY A 108 2.24 -12.05 -1.22
N VAL A 109 1.73 -12.61 -0.11
CA VAL A 109 0.30 -12.94 0.02
C VAL A 109 -0.55 -11.68 -0.10
N GLY A 110 -0.10 -10.56 0.49
CA GLY A 110 -0.79 -9.27 0.33
C GLY A 110 -0.93 -8.86 -1.14
N ILE A 111 0.10 -9.02 -1.97
CA ILE A 111 0.06 -8.72 -3.41
C ILE A 111 -0.92 -9.65 -4.15
N VAL A 112 -0.93 -10.94 -3.80
CA VAL A 112 -1.89 -11.88 -4.39
C VAL A 112 -3.32 -11.50 -4.03
N LEU A 113 -3.58 -11.11 -2.79
CA LEU A 113 -4.90 -10.65 -2.35
C LEU A 113 -5.33 -9.38 -3.09
N ASP A 114 -4.41 -8.45 -3.37
CA ASP A 114 -4.63 -7.25 -4.19
C ASP A 114 -5.09 -7.59 -5.61
N THR A 115 -4.42 -8.55 -6.24
CA THR A 115 -4.80 -9.01 -7.59
C THR A 115 -6.18 -9.66 -7.58
N LEU A 116 -6.51 -10.39 -6.51
CA LEU A 116 -7.80 -11.06 -6.34
C LEU A 116 -8.93 -10.07 -6.08
N ASP A 117 -8.75 -9.08 -5.18
CA ASP A 117 -9.79 -8.11 -4.86
C ASP A 117 -10.12 -7.22 -6.07
N GLY A 118 -9.12 -6.76 -6.82
CA GLY A 118 -9.32 -6.05 -8.07
C GLY A 118 -10.05 -6.88 -9.14
N THR A 119 -9.79 -8.18 -9.21
CA THR A 119 -10.49 -9.08 -10.13
C THR A 119 -11.93 -9.31 -9.70
N VAL A 120 -12.16 -9.53 -8.40
CA VAL A 120 -13.52 -9.69 -7.83
C VAL A 120 -14.33 -8.41 -8.00
N ALA A 121 -13.76 -7.24 -7.71
CA ALA A 121 -14.46 -5.96 -7.86
C ALA A 121 -14.93 -5.75 -9.31
N ARG A 122 -14.09 -6.03 -10.29
CA ARG A 122 -14.45 -5.92 -11.73
C ARG A 122 -15.49 -6.94 -12.19
N THR A 123 -15.39 -8.20 -11.73
CA THR A 123 -16.32 -9.26 -12.15
C THR A 123 -17.69 -9.14 -11.50
N VAL A 124 -17.76 -8.67 -10.26
CA VAL A 124 -19.02 -8.51 -9.53
C VAL A 124 -19.63 -7.12 -9.76
N GLY A 125 -18.92 -6.20 -10.43
CA GLY A 125 -19.39 -4.84 -10.73
C GLY A 125 -19.62 -3.99 -9.47
N GLN A 126 -18.87 -4.21 -8.42
CA GLN A 126 -18.99 -3.55 -7.11
C GLN A 126 -17.79 -2.64 -6.81
N GLU A 127 -17.33 -1.89 -7.78
CA GLU A 127 -16.36 -0.83 -7.52
C GLU A 127 -17.03 0.28 -6.71
N THR A 128 -16.49 0.57 -5.53
CA THR A 128 -17.00 1.61 -4.64
C THR A 128 -15.91 2.63 -4.34
N ALA A 129 -16.28 3.91 -4.21
CA ALA A 129 -15.35 4.97 -3.82
C ALA A 129 -14.69 4.69 -2.44
N LEU A 130 -15.36 3.94 -1.57
CA LEU A 130 -14.77 3.48 -0.31
C LEU A 130 -13.69 2.42 -0.56
N GLY A 131 -13.96 1.44 -1.45
CA GLY A 131 -13.00 0.40 -1.81
C GLY A 131 -11.73 0.97 -2.39
N GLU A 132 -11.83 1.92 -3.33
CA GLU A 132 -10.69 2.61 -3.93
C GLU A 132 -9.84 3.35 -2.89
N ARG A 133 -10.48 4.03 -1.93
CA ARG A 133 -9.77 4.72 -0.85
C ARG A 133 -9.10 3.76 0.13
N LEU A 134 -9.78 2.65 0.45
CA LEU A 134 -9.24 1.58 1.28
C LEU A 134 -7.99 0.99 0.65
N ASP A 135 -8.09 0.64 -0.63
CA ASP A 135 -7.02 0.07 -1.43
C ASP A 135 -5.79 0.99 -1.47
N MET A 136 -6.00 2.27 -1.80
CA MET A 136 -4.93 3.27 -1.79
C MET A 136 -4.24 3.41 -0.42
N ALA A 137 -5.00 3.33 0.68
CA ALA A 137 -4.45 3.44 2.03
C ALA A 137 -3.62 2.20 2.38
N VAL A 138 -4.11 1.01 2.06
CA VAL A 138 -3.42 -0.27 2.32
C VAL A 138 -2.17 -0.40 1.46
N ASP A 139 -2.23 -0.03 0.19
CA ASP A 139 -1.08 0.02 -0.71
C ASP A 139 0.02 0.94 -0.15
N THR A 140 -0.37 2.13 0.29
CA THR A 140 0.58 3.07 0.87
C THR A 140 1.26 2.49 2.10
N ALA A 141 0.52 1.75 2.95
CA ALA A 141 1.11 1.06 4.09
C ALA A 141 2.11 -0.03 3.67
N GLY A 142 1.80 -0.80 2.62
CA GLY A 142 2.72 -1.80 2.05
C GLY A 142 4.00 -1.19 1.48
N PHE A 143 3.88 -0.06 0.75
CA PHE A 143 5.01 0.70 0.21
C PHE A 143 5.91 1.33 1.28
N VAL A 144 5.51 1.32 2.54
CA VAL A 144 6.32 1.76 3.68
C VAL A 144 6.83 0.57 4.47
N ALA A 145 5.95 -0.35 4.85
CA ALA A 145 6.31 -1.46 5.72
C ALA A 145 7.41 -2.34 5.12
N ALA A 146 7.29 -2.71 3.85
CA ALA A 146 8.24 -3.60 3.19
C ALA A 146 9.65 -2.99 3.05
N PRO A 147 9.85 -1.75 2.52
CA PRO A 147 11.15 -1.11 2.49
C PRO A 147 11.75 -0.90 3.89
N VAL A 148 10.94 -0.53 4.88
CA VAL A 148 11.41 -0.33 6.26
C VAL A 148 12.01 -1.61 6.82
N VAL A 149 11.29 -2.74 6.72
CA VAL A 149 11.82 -4.04 7.17
C VAL A 149 13.07 -4.42 6.41
N ALA A 150 13.07 -4.28 5.08
CA ALA A 150 14.22 -4.62 4.25
C ALA A 150 15.48 -3.82 4.64
N VAL A 151 15.31 -2.54 4.99
CA VAL A 151 16.41 -1.69 5.46
C VAL A 151 16.81 -2.04 6.89
N CYS A 152 15.86 -2.21 7.82
CA CYS A 152 16.15 -2.58 9.20
C CYS A 152 16.90 -3.92 9.30
N TRP A 153 16.61 -4.84 8.40
CA TRP A 153 17.31 -6.15 8.34
C TRP A 153 18.58 -6.12 7.48
N GLY A 154 18.98 -4.96 6.96
CA GLY A 154 20.18 -4.80 6.14
C GLY A 154 20.11 -5.44 4.75
N LEU A 155 18.93 -5.87 4.31
CA LEU A 155 18.69 -6.49 3.01
C LEU A 155 18.80 -5.46 1.87
N LEU A 156 18.42 -4.19 2.13
CA LEU A 156 18.50 -3.07 1.21
C LEU A 156 19.23 -1.89 1.87
N PRO A 157 19.84 -1.01 1.06
CA PRO A 157 20.50 0.19 1.57
C PRO A 157 19.48 1.21 2.11
N PRO A 158 19.85 2.04 3.12
CA PRO A 158 18.94 3.01 3.75
C PRO A 158 18.28 4.00 2.79
N TRP A 159 18.99 4.40 1.72
CA TRP A 159 18.43 5.30 0.71
C TRP A 159 17.27 4.68 -0.08
N TYR A 160 17.03 3.37 -0.01
CA TYR A 160 15.87 2.74 -0.63
C TYR A 160 14.54 3.23 -0.02
N LEU A 161 14.58 3.78 1.20
CA LEU A 161 13.43 4.45 1.82
C LEU A 161 12.93 5.67 1.05
N LEU A 162 13.72 6.19 0.09
CA LEU A 162 13.27 7.24 -0.82
C LEU A 162 12.02 6.83 -1.61
N LEU A 163 11.78 5.54 -1.82
CA LEU A 163 10.52 5.04 -2.39
C LEU A 163 9.31 5.46 -1.54
N SER A 164 9.39 5.22 -0.24
CA SER A 164 8.34 5.58 0.72
C SER A 164 8.19 7.10 0.83
N VAL A 165 9.30 7.82 0.88
CA VAL A 165 9.32 9.30 0.91
C VAL A 165 8.67 9.88 -0.34
N ALA A 166 8.99 9.37 -1.52
CA ALA A 166 8.43 9.82 -2.79
C ALA A 166 6.90 9.59 -2.84
N ARG A 167 6.43 8.45 -2.34
CA ARG A 167 4.99 8.16 -2.23
C ARG A 167 4.28 9.17 -1.35
N TYR A 168 4.80 9.45 -0.15
CA TYR A 168 4.20 10.45 0.74
C TYR A 168 4.36 11.88 0.23
N ALA A 169 5.45 12.22 -0.43
CA ALA A 169 5.63 13.52 -1.05
C ALA A 169 4.56 13.77 -2.13
N PHE A 170 4.27 12.75 -2.95
CA PHE A 170 3.20 12.81 -3.94
C PHE A 170 1.82 13.02 -3.30
N LEU A 171 1.47 12.20 -2.29
CA LEU A 171 0.20 12.32 -1.58
C LEU A 171 0.08 13.67 -0.84
N GLY A 172 1.18 14.10 -0.21
CA GLY A 172 1.26 15.37 0.51
C GLY A 172 1.14 16.58 -0.42
N ALA A 173 1.74 16.55 -1.61
CA ALA A 173 1.59 17.60 -2.59
C ALA A 173 0.13 17.76 -3.05
N GLY A 174 -0.56 16.67 -3.34
CA GLY A 174 -1.98 16.71 -3.69
C GLY A 174 -2.86 17.21 -2.54
N TRP A 175 -2.57 16.78 -1.31
CA TRP A 175 -3.27 17.26 -0.12
C TRP A 175 -3.05 18.77 0.11
N LEU A 176 -1.81 19.22 0.02
CA LEU A 176 -1.45 20.64 0.25
C LEU A 176 -2.12 21.56 -0.77
N ARG A 177 -2.21 21.16 -2.02
CA ARG A 177 -2.93 21.94 -3.05
C ARG A 177 -4.41 22.07 -2.73
N ARG A 178 -5.06 20.95 -2.37
CA ARG A 178 -6.48 20.99 -1.95
C ARG A 178 -6.70 21.82 -0.69
N ALA A 179 -5.79 21.75 0.29
CA ALA A 179 -5.86 22.54 1.52
C ALA A 179 -5.67 24.05 1.29
N ARG A 180 -5.09 24.43 0.14
CA ARG A 180 -4.89 25.83 -0.27
C ARG A 180 -5.86 26.28 -1.35
N ASP A 181 -6.90 25.50 -1.64
CA ASP A 181 -7.87 25.73 -2.73
C ASP A 181 -7.21 25.95 -4.11
N LEU A 182 -6.03 25.34 -4.32
CA LEU A 182 -5.34 25.36 -5.59
C LEU A 182 -5.80 24.20 -6.50
N PRO A 183 -5.89 24.39 -7.82
CA PRO A 183 -6.26 23.34 -8.74
C PRO A 183 -5.24 22.19 -8.68
N VAL A 184 -5.73 20.96 -8.59
CA VAL A 184 -4.92 19.74 -8.72
C VAL A 184 -5.06 19.28 -10.16
N PHE A 185 -3.98 19.32 -10.92
CA PHE A 185 -3.99 18.90 -12.32
C PHE A 185 -3.95 17.38 -12.42
N GLU A 186 -4.50 16.84 -13.48
CA GLU A 186 -4.49 15.42 -13.75
C GLU A 186 -3.06 14.94 -14.05
N ARG A 187 -2.71 13.79 -13.51
CA ARG A 187 -1.45 13.14 -13.84
C ARG A 187 -1.56 12.48 -15.22
N PRO A 188 -0.48 12.41 -16.00
CA PRO A 188 -0.48 11.67 -17.24
C PRO A 188 -0.83 10.22 -16.98
N ASP A 189 -1.85 9.70 -17.66
CA ASP A 189 -2.14 8.26 -17.65
C ASP A 189 -0.95 7.52 -18.24
N SER A 190 -0.31 6.68 -17.45
CA SER A 190 0.81 5.88 -17.94
C SER A 190 0.77 4.49 -17.30
N ASP A 191 0.67 3.49 -18.16
CA ASP A 191 0.82 2.09 -17.76
C ASP A 191 2.21 1.81 -17.19
N LEU A 192 3.20 2.64 -17.53
CA LEU A 192 4.56 2.57 -16.97
C LEU A 192 4.56 2.69 -15.45
N GLY A 193 3.76 3.61 -14.87
CA GLY A 193 3.66 3.76 -13.40
C GLY A 193 3.12 2.51 -12.73
N LYS A 194 2.10 1.88 -13.31
CA LYS A 194 1.50 0.62 -12.82
C LYS A 194 2.50 -0.53 -12.93
N TYR A 195 3.18 -0.63 -14.09
CA TYR A 195 4.19 -1.66 -14.31
C TYR A 195 5.36 -1.54 -13.31
N LEU A 196 5.89 -0.34 -13.11
CA LEU A 196 6.98 -0.10 -12.17
C LEU A 196 6.56 -0.38 -10.72
N ALA A 197 5.32 -0.07 -10.34
CA ALA A 197 4.79 -0.44 -9.02
C ALA A 197 4.77 -1.96 -8.85
N GLY A 198 4.33 -2.71 -9.84
CA GLY A 198 4.37 -4.18 -9.84
C GLY A 198 5.80 -4.74 -9.73
N VAL A 199 6.74 -4.17 -10.49
CA VAL A 199 8.17 -4.54 -10.42
C VAL A 199 8.73 -4.27 -9.02
N GLN A 200 8.41 -3.11 -8.41
CA GLN A 200 8.81 -2.78 -7.05
C GLN A 200 8.27 -3.77 -6.02
N MET A 201 6.97 -4.08 -6.11
CA MET A 201 6.34 -5.06 -5.21
C MET A 201 6.97 -6.44 -5.35
N GLY A 202 7.19 -6.91 -6.58
CA GLY A 202 7.86 -8.19 -6.84
C GLY A 202 9.29 -8.22 -6.33
N PHE A 203 10.07 -7.16 -6.55
CA PHE A 203 11.43 -7.03 -6.05
C PHE A 203 11.48 -7.04 -4.52
N LEU A 204 10.63 -6.25 -3.85
CA LEU A 204 10.56 -6.24 -2.40
C LEU A 204 10.17 -7.60 -1.83
N THR A 205 9.20 -8.29 -2.45
CA THR A 205 8.83 -9.65 -2.06
C THR A 205 10.03 -10.59 -2.15
N ALA A 206 10.74 -10.57 -3.29
CA ALA A 206 11.90 -11.42 -3.51
C ALA A 206 13.04 -11.15 -2.52
N VAL A 207 13.31 -9.88 -2.21
CA VAL A 207 14.35 -9.48 -1.25
C VAL A 207 13.98 -9.85 0.19
N LEU A 208 12.69 -9.71 0.55
CA LEU A 208 12.19 -10.08 1.88
C LEU A 208 12.09 -11.59 2.09
N LEU A 209 12.07 -12.37 1.02
CA LEU A 209 12.25 -13.82 1.10
C LEU A 209 13.77 -14.12 1.15
N PRO A 210 14.23 -15.09 1.97
CA PRO A 210 15.64 -15.42 2.11
C PRO A 210 16.19 -16.19 0.88
N VAL A 211 15.69 -15.90 -0.31
CA VAL A 211 16.10 -16.51 -1.58
C VAL A 211 17.02 -15.61 -2.39
N VAL A 212 17.03 -14.30 -2.10
CA VAL A 212 17.89 -13.32 -2.78
C VAL A 212 19.08 -13.00 -1.89
N PRO A 213 20.33 -13.24 -2.36
CA PRO A 213 21.52 -12.83 -1.62
C PRO A 213 21.54 -11.30 -1.40
N THR A 214 21.87 -10.85 -0.19
CA THR A 214 21.88 -9.42 0.17
C THR A 214 22.71 -8.58 -0.80
N GLY A 215 23.88 -9.07 -1.22
CA GLY A 215 24.73 -8.36 -2.19
C GLY A 215 24.07 -8.14 -3.55
N LEU A 216 23.18 -9.05 -3.98
CA LEU A 216 22.41 -8.89 -5.21
C LEU A 216 21.29 -7.85 -5.00
N GLY A 217 20.60 -7.90 -3.87
CA GLY A 217 19.59 -6.90 -3.50
C GLY A 217 20.16 -5.47 -3.55
N TRP A 218 21.33 -5.25 -2.95
CA TRP A 218 22.02 -3.96 -2.95
C TRP A 218 22.40 -3.47 -4.36
N ARG A 219 22.83 -4.37 -5.25
CA ARG A 219 23.20 -4.02 -6.64
C ARG A 219 21.99 -3.69 -7.51
N LEU A 220 20.88 -4.40 -7.31
CA LEU A 220 19.65 -4.19 -8.06
C LEU A 220 18.84 -2.99 -7.54
N ALA A 221 18.99 -2.63 -6.26
CA ALA A 221 18.25 -1.54 -5.63
C ALA A 221 18.25 -0.22 -6.45
N PRO A 222 19.38 0.32 -6.92
CA PRO A 222 19.37 1.57 -7.70
C PRO A 222 18.68 1.41 -9.05
N ILE A 223 18.84 0.26 -9.72
CA ILE A 223 18.25 -0.01 -11.05
C ILE A 223 16.73 -0.03 -10.96
N ILE A 224 16.21 -0.63 -9.89
CA ILE A 224 14.76 -0.79 -9.68
C ILE A 224 14.15 0.51 -9.12
N LEU A 225 14.85 1.21 -8.21
CA LEU A 225 14.33 2.41 -7.57
C LEU A 225 14.31 3.63 -8.50
N ALA A 226 15.38 3.85 -9.28
CA ALA A 226 15.54 5.08 -10.06
C ALA A 226 14.38 5.36 -11.03
N PRO A 227 13.88 4.38 -11.83
CA PRO A 227 12.72 4.62 -12.70
C PRO A 227 11.46 5.01 -11.92
N SER A 228 11.24 4.38 -10.77
CA SER A 228 10.08 4.68 -9.91
C SER A 228 10.16 6.09 -9.34
N LEU A 229 11.33 6.53 -8.89
CA LEU A 229 11.53 7.91 -8.43
C LEU A 229 11.32 8.93 -9.55
N ALA A 230 11.75 8.61 -10.78
CA ALA A 230 11.54 9.46 -11.94
C ALA A 230 10.04 9.64 -12.25
N VAL A 231 9.27 8.55 -12.17
CA VAL A 231 7.80 8.60 -12.35
C VAL A 231 7.14 9.40 -11.23
N PHE A 232 7.49 9.19 -9.96
CA PHE A 232 6.98 10.01 -8.85
C PHE A 232 7.33 11.49 -9.02
N GLY A 233 8.56 11.80 -9.45
CA GLY A 233 8.97 13.18 -9.75
C GLY A 233 8.12 13.80 -10.84
N ARG A 234 7.93 13.09 -11.96
CA ARG A 234 7.05 13.52 -13.06
C ARG A 234 5.62 13.77 -12.55
N ASP A 235 5.05 12.84 -11.78
CA ASP A 235 3.69 12.93 -11.30
C ASP A 235 3.50 14.08 -10.30
N ILE A 236 4.51 14.38 -9.47
CA ILE A 236 4.52 15.56 -8.60
C ILE A 236 4.55 16.84 -9.44
N LEU A 237 5.36 16.91 -10.50
CA LEU A 237 5.38 18.06 -11.39
C LEU A 237 4.05 18.23 -12.13
N ALA A 238 3.44 17.14 -12.57
CA ALA A 238 2.16 17.14 -13.25
C ALA A 238 1.03 17.71 -12.37
N ILE A 239 0.84 17.19 -11.15
CA ILE A 239 -0.19 17.70 -10.23
C ILE A 239 0.01 19.16 -9.84
N ASN A 240 1.23 19.69 -9.97
CA ASN A 240 1.56 21.09 -9.75
C ASN A 240 1.37 21.96 -11.01
N GLY A 241 1.00 21.39 -12.16
CA GLY A 241 0.86 22.12 -13.42
C GLY A 241 2.18 22.54 -14.06
N LEU A 242 3.30 21.94 -13.62
CA LEU A 242 4.64 22.22 -14.13
C LEU A 242 5.07 21.23 -15.23
N TYR A 243 4.22 20.27 -15.55
CA TYR A 243 4.44 19.29 -16.62
C TYR A 243 3.46 19.62 -17.76
N PRO A 244 3.93 19.73 -19.01
CA PRO A 244 3.05 20.07 -20.13
C PRO A 244 1.95 19.01 -20.27
N PRO A 245 0.67 19.40 -20.49
CA PRO A 245 -0.38 18.45 -20.80
C PRO A 245 0.01 17.66 -22.04
N ASN A 246 -0.31 16.36 -22.06
CA ASN A 246 -0.10 15.53 -23.25
C ASN A 246 -0.85 16.16 -24.44
N CYS A 247 -0.12 16.79 -25.34
CA CYS A 247 -0.61 17.27 -26.62
C CYS A 247 -0.70 16.05 -27.56
N GLY A 248 -1.72 15.22 -27.40
CA GLY A 248 -1.87 14.04 -28.24
C GLY A 248 -3.22 13.39 -28.05
N THR A 249 -4.10 13.57 -29.04
CA THR A 249 -5.28 12.83 -29.51
C THR A 249 -6.64 13.52 -29.53
N ASP A 250 -6.78 14.81 -29.20
CA ASP A 250 -8.07 15.48 -29.43
C ASP A 250 -8.16 16.23 -30.81
N ALA A 251 -7.21 15.97 -31.72
CA ALA A 251 -7.20 16.63 -33.04
C ALA A 251 -7.78 15.74 -34.19
N ALA A 252 -8.52 14.68 -33.86
CA ALA A 252 -9.11 13.81 -34.88
C ALA A 252 -10.60 13.53 -34.57
N GLY A 253 -11.46 14.54 -34.69
CA GLY A 253 -12.89 14.31 -34.47
C GLY A 253 -13.79 15.51 -34.60
N HIS A 254 -13.43 16.52 -35.38
CA HIS A 254 -14.45 17.51 -35.80
C HIS A 254 -14.08 18.12 -37.17
N SER A 255 -14.23 17.32 -38.20
CA SER A 255 -14.40 17.81 -39.57
C SER A 255 -15.47 16.93 -40.22
N ASP A 256 -16.42 17.60 -40.80
CA ASP A 256 -17.47 17.15 -41.71
C ASP A 256 -18.80 16.76 -41.03
N ASP A 257 -19.65 17.78 -40.95
CA ASP A 257 -20.95 17.77 -41.66
C ASP A 257 -21.36 19.22 -41.93
N ALA A 258 -21.14 19.65 -43.15
CA ALA A 258 -21.81 20.79 -43.80
C ALA A 258 -22.74 20.25 -44.89
#